data_e6d830b39ec1158b0c47833011782759
#
_entry.id   e6d830b39ec1158b0c47833011782759
#
_cell.length_a   1.000
_cell.length_b   1.000
_cell.length_c   1.000
_cell.angle_alpha   90.00
_cell.angle_beta   90.00
_cell.angle_gamma   90.00
#
_symmetry.space_group_name_H-M   'P 1'
#
loop_
_entity.id
_entity.type
_entity.pdbx_description
1 polymer ?
#
loop_
_entity_poly.entity_id
_entity_poly.type
_entity_poly.pdbx_seq_one_letter_code
_entity_poly.pdbx_strand_id
1 'polypeptide(L)'
;MKEQEFKNTMNKIQISDEMQNRILKKVKKANYRKEGHYMKSKKKISLIAIAAALVLGITAFATSGMVTTWFSSSSSNAEYKSLPSAEQVKSDIGYEPVLIDTFENGYTFKDGSVIKNNLVDETGNSVEKFKSVSFKYEKNGDRVIFSQDKFNSEQDTEGEIISTVSGTHIYYFSYTNKIVPPDYKMTDEDKKAEENGELVFSYGSSKVEISEVQSVTWRNNGIKYNLMQIDGKLSADELAGMAEEIISN
;
A
#
# COMPACT_ATOMS: atom_id res chain seq x y z
N MET A 1 13.93 27.63 7.97
CA MET A 1 14.29 27.91 6.56
C MET A 1 14.09 26.68 5.65
N LYS A 2 14.51 25.48 6.04
CA LYS A 2 14.32 24.24 5.25
C LYS A 2 12.86 23.81 5.05
N GLU A 3 11.99 24.00 6.02
CA GLU A 3 10.57 23.61 5.97
C GLU A 3 9.75 24.42 4.96
N GLN A 4 10.05 25.71 4.82
CA GLN A 4 9.39 26.58 3.85
C GLN A 4 9.82 26.31 2.40
N GLU A 5 11.09 25.92 2.20
CA GLU A 5 11.60 25.47 0.90
C GLU A 5 11.00 24.13 0.49
N PHE A 6 10.82 23.22 1.43
CA PHE A 6 10.16 21.93 1.23
C PHE A 6 8.70 22.10 0.79
N LYS A 7 7.91 22.91 1.52
CA LYS A 7 6.52 23.23 1.15
C LYS A 7 6.42 23.90 -0.23
N ASN A 8 7.34 24.77 -0.57
CA ASN A 8 7.36 25.43 -1.89
C ASN A 8 7.75 24.47 -3.04
N THR A 9 8.50 23.42 -2.75
CA THR A 9 8.87 22.40 -3.74
C THR A 9 7.71 21.43 -3.94
N MET A 10 7.01 21.02 -2.89
CA MET A 10 5.82 20.17 -2.96
C MET A 10 4.69 20.81 -3.77
N ASN A 11 4.45 22.11 -3.58
CA ASN A 11 3.43 22.85 -4.36
C ASN A 11 3.77 23.02 -5.86
N LYS A 12 4.96 22.62 -6.30
CA LYS A 12 5.37 22.64 -7.71
C LYS A 12 5.21 21.30 -8.43
N ILE A 13 4.93 20.23 -7.70
CA ILE A 13 4.69 18.90 -8.31
C ILE A 13 3.24 18.85 -8.79
N GLN A 14 2.92 19.53 -9.86
CA GLN A 14 1.70 19.28 -10.62
C GLN A 14 1.98 18.12 -11.60
N ILE A 15 1.25 17.03 -11.47
CA ILE A 15 1.19 16.01 -12.51
C ILE A 15 0.73 16.72 -13.78
N SER A 16 1.58 16.80 -14.80
CA SER A 16 1.23 17.49 -16.05
C SER A 16 0.00 16.82 -16.67
N ASP A 17 -0.86 17.61 -17.32
CA ASP A 17 -2.04 17.10 -18.04
C ASP A 17 -1.68 16.01 -19.04
N GLU A 18 -0.47 16.06 -19.58
CA GLU A 18 0.06 15.03 -20.48
C GLU A 18 0.32 13.70 -19.77
N MET A 19 0.80 13.73 -18.54
CA MET A 19 1.03 12.55 -17.70
C MET A 19 -0.29 11.93 -17.24
N GLN A 20 -1.26 12.76 -16.80
CA GLN A 20 -2.64 12.30 -16.53
C GLN A 20 -3.26 11.63 -17.75
N ASN A 21 -3.14 12.23 -18.93
CA ASN A 21 -3.66 11.68 -20.17
C ASN A 21 -2.96 10.38 -20.61
N ARG A 22 -1.66 10.21 -20.34
CA ARG A 22 -0.93 8.95 -20.59
C ARG A 22 -1.39 7.84 -19.65
N ILE A 23 -1.59 8.15 -18.37
CA ILE A 23 -2.12 7.20 -17.37
C ILE A 23 -3.53 6.77 -17.77
N LEU A 24 -4.42 7.71 -18.08
CA LEU A 24 -5.79 7.43 -18.52
C LEU A 24 -5.83 6.61 -19.82
N LYS A 25 -4.95 6.87 -20.79
CA LYS A 25 -4.85 6.07 -22.02
C LYS A 25 -4.38 4.65 -21.74
N LYS A 26 -3.41 4.45 -20.83
CA LYS A 26 -2.93 3.10 -20.44
C LYS A 26 -4.00 2.32 -19.68
N VAL A 27 -4.73 2.95 -18.77
CA VAL A 27 -5.84 2.35 -18.02
C VAL A 27 -6.99 1.96 -18.98
N LYS A 28 -7.39 2.84 -19.89
CA LYS A 28 -8.39 2.53 -20.92
C LYS A 28 -7.94 1.36 -21.80
N LYS A 29 -6.68 1.31 -22.23
CA LYS A 29 -6.14 0.23 -23.06
C LYS A 29 -6.05 -1.11 -22.32
N ALA A 30 -5.81 -1.11 -21.01
CA ALA A 30 -5.82 -2.30 -20.18
C ALA A 30 -7.25 -2.85 -20.00
N ASN A 31 -8.26 -1.98 -19.87
CA ASN A 31 -9.66 -2.39 -19.76
C ASN A 31 -10.21 -2.93 -21.09
N TYR A 32 -9.83 -2.36 -22.25
CA TYR A 32 -10.27 -2.85 -23.56
C TYR A 32 -9.77 -4.26 -23.92
N ARG A 33 -8.68 -4.75 -23.30
CA ARG A 33 -8.20 -6.12 -23.52
C ARG A 33 -8.98 -7.20 -22.74
N LYS A 34 -9.87 -6.83 -21.82
CA LYS A 34 -10.70 -7.77 -21.02
C LYS A 34 -12.08 -8.08 -21.60
N GLU A 35 -12.50 -7.41 -22.66
CA GLU A 35 -13.86 -7.60 -23.22
C GLU A 35 -14.01 -8.72 -24.26
N GLY A 36 -13.01 -9.60 -24.41
CA GLY A 36 -12.93 -10.62 -25.45
C GLY A 36 -13.27 -12.05 -25.05
N HIS A 37 -13.99 -12.34 -23.95
CA HIS A 37 -14.54 -13.68 -23.69
C HIS A 37 -15.87 -13.65 -22.96
N TYR A 38 -16.94 -13.84 -23.75
CA TYR A 38 -18.28 -14.08 -23.27
C TYR A 38 -18.35 -15.42 -22.53
N MET A 39 -18.44 -15.43 -21.22
CA MET A 39 -18.88 -16.58 -20.44
C MET A 39 -20.21 -16.28 -19.77
N LYS A 40 -21.25 -16.95 -20.25
CA LYS A 40 -22.56 -17.04 -19.59
C LYS A 40 -22.40 -17.81 -18.28
N SER A 41 -22.38 -17.14 -17.15
CA SER A 41 -22.69 -17.73 -15.86
C SER A 41 -23.28 -16.68 -14.93
N LYS A 42 -24.55 -16.90 -14.56
CA LYS A 42 -25.28 -16.12 -13.56
C LYS A 42 -24.79 -16.53 -12.16
N LYS A 43 -23.65 -16.04 -11.72
CA LYS A 43 -23.28 -15.96 -10.30
C LYS A 43 -22.82 -14.54 -10.08
N LYS A 44 -23.47 -13.85 -9.13
CA LYS A 44 -23.09 -12.52 -8.65
C LYS A 44 -21.66 -12.64 -8.10
N ILE A 45 -20.68 -12.36 -8.93
CA ILE A 45 -19.31 -12.13 -8.50
C ILE A 45 -19.30 -10.66 -8.08
N SER A 46 -19.33 -10.43 -6.79
CA SER A 46 -18.91 -9.17 -6.21
C SER A 46 -17.43 -9.03 -6.56
N LEU A 47 -17.15 -8.35 -7.67
CA LEU A 47 -15.82 -7.90 -8.03
C LEU A 47 -15.52 -6.71 -7.12
N ILE A 48 -15.03 -6.99 -5.92
CA ILE A 48 -14.19 -6.04 -5.21
C ILE A 48 -12.86 -6.09 -5.95
N ALA A 49 -12.76 -5.33 -7.04
CA ALA A 49 -11.48 -4.88 -7.52
C ALA A 49 -10.99 -3.90 -6.46
N ILE A 50 -10.33 -4.42 -5.43
CA ILE A 50 -9.39 -3.63 -4.66
C ILE A 50 -8.25 -3.38 -5.65
N ALA A 51 -8.41 -2.37 -6.50
CA ALA A 51 -7.28 -1.60 -6.93
C ALA A 51 -6.80 -0.90 -5.64
N ALA A 52 -6.10 -1.65 -4.79
CA ALA A 52 -5.20 -1.04 -3.86
C ALA A 52 -4.12 -0.38 -4.72
N ALA A 53 -4.44 0.77 -5.32
CA ALA A 53 -3.47 1.79 -5.46
C ALA A 53 -3.14 2.15 -4.00
N LEU A 54 -2.23 1.39 -3.40
CA LEU A 54 -1.40 1.90 -2.34
C LEU A 54 -0.64 3.05 -3.01
N VAL A 55 -1.29 4.19 -3.08
CA VAL A 55 -0.60 5.45 -3.10
C VAL A 55 -0.08 5.55 -1.67
N LEU A 56 0.96 4.76 -1.40
CA LEU A 56 1.91 5.13 -0.36
C LEU A 56 2.28 6.55 -0.72
N GLY A 57 1.93 7.48 0.16
CA GLY A 57 2.08 8.89 -0.09
C GLY A 57 3.37 9.13 -0.84
N ILE A 58 3.31 9.87 -1.94
CA ILE A 58 4.50 10.35 -2.65
C ILE A 58 5.13 11.39 -1.72
N THR A 59 5.64 10.93 -0.59
CA THR A 59 6.46 11.73 0.27
C THR A 59 7.86 11.64 -0.29
N ALA A 60 8.18 12.68 -1.05
CA ALA A 60 9.53 13.19 -1.26
C ALA A 60 10.59 12.15 -1.70
N PHE A 61 10.39 11.44 -2.82
CA PHE A 61 11.53 11.02 -3.62
C PHE A 61 12.24 12.21 -4.29
N ALA A 62 11.92 13.42 -3.86
CA ALA A 62 12.43 14.68 -4.41
C ALA A 62 13.92 14.94 -4.15
N THR A 63 14.63 14.10 -3.42
CA THR A 63 16.06 14.33 -3.14
C THR A 63 17.01 13.73 -4.14
N SER A 64 16.58 12.83 -5.03
CA SER A 64 17.45 12.24 -6.06
C SER A 64 16.98 12.45 -7.50
N GLY A 65 15.81 13.07 -7.72
CA GLY A 65 15.31 13.33 -9.09
C GLY A 65 15.01 12.07 -9.92
N MET A 66 15.04 10.87 -9.34
CA MET A 66 15.01 9.64 -10.11
C MET A 66 13.69 8.86 -10.07
N VAL A 67 12.89 8.95 -9.01
CA VAL A 67 11.63 8.18 -8.89
C VAL A 67 10.46 9.10 -8.62
N THR A 68 9.43 9.04 -9.47
CA THR A 68 8.23 9.88 -9.32
C THR A 68 6.96 9.06 -9.12
N THR A 69 6.96 7.78 -9.47
CA THR A 69 5.75 6.95 -9.39
C THR A 69 6.11 5.50 -9.08
N TRP A 70 5.30 4.90 -8.23
CA TRP A 70 5.36 3.50 -7.86
C TRP A 70 4.14 2.77 -8.41
N PHE A 71 4.35 1.76 -9.23
CA PHE A 71 3.31 0.86 -9.72
C PHE A 71 3.43 -0.49 -9.05
N SER A 72 2.33 -0.98 -8.48
CA SER A 72 2.23 -2.32 -7.92
C SER A 72 1.19 -3.14 -8.64
N SER A 73 1.45 -4.42 -8.77
CA SER A 73 0.50 -5.39 -9.33
C SER A 73 0.63 -6.74 -8.65
N SER A 74 -0.50 -7.36 -8.37
CA SER A 74 -0.59 -8.73 -7.87
C SER A 74 -1.55 -9.55 -8.73
N SER A 75 -1.52 -10.87 -8.56
CA SER A 75 -2.53 -11.75 -9.12
C SER A 75 -3.90 -11.48 -8.49
N SER A 76 -4.98 -11.67 -9.26
CA SER A 76 -6.34 -11.63 -8.72
C SER A 76 -6.66 -12.80 -7.79
N ASN A 77 -5.87 -13.87 -7.85
CA ASN A 77 -5.94 -15.01 -6.94
C ASN A 77 -4.70 -14.99 -6.05
N ALA A 78 -4.89 -15.25 -4.77
CA ALA A 78 -3.78 -15.40 -3.85
C ALA A 78 -2.85 -16.54 -4.30
N GLU A 79 -1.54 -16.28 -4.27
CA GLU A 79 -0.51 -17.29 -4.54
C GLU A 79 -0.45 -18.33 -3.40
N TYR A 80 -0.63 -17.88 -2.16
CA TYR A 80 -0.59 -18.72 -0.97
C TYR A 80 -1.97 -18.81 -0.34
N LYS A 81 -2.61 -19.98 -0.44
CA LYS A 81 -3.94 -20.28 0.16
C LYS A 81 -3.86 -20.92 1.54
N SER A 82 -2.67 -21.29 1.95
CA SER A 82 -2.28 -21.75 3.29
C SER A 82 -0.93 -21.17 3.60
N LEU A 83 -0.52 -21.16 4.87
CA LEU A 83 0.78 -20.63 5.27
C LEU A 83 1.89 -21.33 4.46
N PRO A 84 2.67 -20.60 3.65
CA PRO A 84 3.76 -21.17 2.85
C PRO A 84 4.97 -21.49 3.72
N SER A 85 5.92 -22.26 3.19
CA SER A 85 7.23 -22.36 3.81
C SER A 85 8.09 -21.11 3.53
N ALA A 86 9.05 -20.83 4.41
CA ALA A 86 9.97 -19.70 4.22
C ALA A 86 10.78 -19.85 2.92
N GLU A 87 11.20 -21.05 2.56
CA GLU A 87 11.94 -21.33 1.32
C GLU A 87 11.10 -21.03 0.08
N GLN A 88 9.82 -21.36 0.10
CA GLN A 88 8.91 -21.07 -1.00
C GLN A 88 8.80 -19.56 -1.21
N VAL A 89 8.48 -18.80 -0.15
CA VAL A 89 8.35 -17.35 -0.24
C VAL A 89 9.67 -16.71 -0.63
N LYS A 90 10.80 -17.14 -0.04
CA LYS A 90 12.15 -16.67 -0.39
C LYS A 90 12.48 -16.87 -1.87
N SER A 91 12.10 -18.02 -2.44
CA SER A 91 12.26 -18.28 -3.87
C SER A 91 11.45 -17.30 -4.73
N ASP A 92 10.25 -16.90 -4.26
CA ASP A 92 9.37 -16.02 -5.00
C ASP A 92 9.78 -14.55 -4.94
N ILE A 93 10.27 -14.06 -3.79
CA ILE A 93 10.57 -12.63 -3.55
C ILE A 93 12.05 -12.29 -3.46
N GLY A 94 12.94 -13.28 -3.23
CA GLY A 94 14.40 -13.11 -3.22
C GLY A 94 15.02 -12.73 -1.87
N TYR A 95 14.26 -12.76 -0.78
CA TYR A 95 14.76 -12.53 0.59
C TYR A 95 13.99 -13.38 1.60
N GLU A 96 14.54 -13.53 2.81
CA GLU A 96 13.93 -14.31 3.90
C GLU A 96 12.68 -13.60 4.42
N PRO A 97 11.49 -14.25 4.37
CA PRO A 97 10.28 -13.67 4.93
C PRO A 97 10.17 -13.91 6.43
N VAL A 98 9.40 -13.09 7.12
CA VAL A 98 8.82 -13.42 8.42
C VAL A 98 7.44 -14.03 8.21
N LEU A 99 7.19 -15.18 8.81
CA LEU A 99 5.93 -15.92 8.70
C LEU A 99 5.32 -16.11 10.09
N ILE A 100 4.06 -15.73 10.23
CA ILE A 100 3.24 -15.93 11.43
C ILE A 100 2.02 -16.76 11.02
N ASP A 101 1.76 -17.84 11.71
CA ASP A 101 0.54 -18.64 11.48
C ASP A 101 -0.65 -18.01 12.18
N THR A 102 -0.46 -17.67 13.45
CA THR A 102 -1.50 -17.10 14.31
C THR A 102 -0.87 -16.11 15.27
N PHE A 103 -1.40 -14.91 15.34
CA PHE A 103 -1.03 -13.89 16.33
C PHE A 103 -1.63 -14.20 17.70
N GLU A 104 -0.99 -13.77 18.77
CA GLU A 104 -1.47 -13.97 20.15
C GLU A 104 -2.88 -13.42 20.35
N ASN A 105 -3.24 -12.33 19.68
CA ASN A 105 -4.58 -11.75 19.72
C ASN A 105 -5.62 -12.53 18.87
N GLY A 106 -5.23 -13.66 18.24
CA GLY A 106 -6.11 -14.61 17.56
C GLY A 106 -6.39 -14.31 16.08
N TYR A 107 -5.67 -13.39 15.44
CA TYR A 107 -5.68 -13.27 13.98
C TYR A 107 -4.88 -14.42 13.36
N THR A 108 -5.50 -15.17 12.47
CA THR A 108 -4.91 -16.35 11.80
C THR A 108 -4.65 -16.07 10.34
N PHE A 109 -3.61 -16.69 9.80
CA PHE A 109 -3.28 -16.60 8.37
C PHE A 109 -4.48 -17.01 7.50
N LYS A 110 -4.77 -16.22 6.48
CA LYS A 110 -5.87 -16.46 5.55
C LYS A 110 -5.40 -16.76 4.15
N ASP A 111 -4.62 -15.87 3.58
CA ASP A 111 -4.02 -15.98 2.25
C ASP A 111 -2.82 -15.04 2.12
N GLY A 112 -2.05 -15.22 1.03
CA GLY A 112 -0.93 -14.34 0.72
C GLY A 112 -0.71 -14.16 -0.76
N SER A 113 -0.08 -13.04 -1.12
CA SER A 113 0.18 -12.66 -2.51
C SER A 113 1.56 -12.06 -2.69
N VAL A 114 2.18 -12.39 -3.81
CA VAL A 114 3.41 -11.74 -4.28
C VAL A 114 3.03 -10.47 -5.04
N ILE A 115 3.62 -9.35 -4.62
CA ILE A 115 3.41 -8.05 -5.24
C ILE A 115 4.63 -7.75 -6.13
N LYS A 116 4.37 -7.43 -7.40
CA LYS A 116 5.39 -6.98 -8.34
C LYS A 116 5.39 -5.47 -8.38
N ASN A 117 6.50 -4.88 -8.00
CA ASN A 117 6.68 -3.44 -7.91
C ASN A 117 7.55 -2.93 -9.05
N ASN A 118 7.24 -1.75 -9.55
CA ASN A 118 7.99 -1.04 -10.57
C ASN A 118 8.03 0.45 -10.23
N LEU A 119 9.22 0.94 -9.93
CA LEU A 119 9.47 2.36 -9.74
C LEU A 119 9.80 2.99 -11.07
N VAL A 120 9.22 4.13 -11.35
CA VAL A 120 9.45 4.87 -12.61
C VAL A 120 9.84 6.30 -12.34
N ASP A 121 10.66 6.86 -13.23
CA ASP A 121 11.04 8.26 -13.23
C ASP A 121 9.93 9.16 -13.81
N GLU A 122 10.18 10.47 -13.84
CA GLU A 122 9.27 11.47 -14.39
C GLU A 122 8.96 11.29 -15.89
N THR A 123 9.82 10.58 -16.59
CA THR A 123 9.64 10.28 -18.03
C THR A 123 8.89 8.97 -18.25
N GLY A 124 8.61 8.21 -17.18
CA GLY A 124 7.93 6.93 -17.21
C GLY A 124 8.83 5.73 -17.49
N ASN A 125 10.15 5.91 -17.43
CA ASN A 125 11.10 4.80 -17.54
C ASN A 125 11.17 4.03 -16.20
N SER A 126 11.33 2.71 -16.29
CA SER A 126 11.53 1.87 -15.11
C SER A 126 12.91 2.13 -14.52
N VAL A 127 12.94 2.56 -13.25
CA VAL A 127 14.17 2.78 -12.47
C VAL A 127 14.54 1.50 -11.73
N GLU A 128 13.56 0.89 -11.06
CA GLU A 128 13.76 -0.32 -10.28
C GLU A 128 12.53 -1.22 -10.33
N LYS A 129 12.77 -2.54 -10.33
CA LYS A 129 11.74 -3.57 -10.19
C LYS A 129 12.10 -4.49 -9.05
N PHE A 130 11.17 -4.69 -8.14
CA PHE A 130 11.35 -5.61 -7.02
C PHE A 130 10.04 -6.32 -6.70
N LYS A 131 10.14 -7.37 -5.87
CA LYS A 131 8.98 -8.10 -5.39
C LYS A 131 8.87 -7.91 -3.88
N SER A 132 7.64 -7.84 -3.42
CA SER A 132 7.28 -7.89 -2.02
C SER A 132 6.23 -8.96 -1.78
N VAL A 133 5.96 -9.27 -0.53
CA VAL A 133 4.92 -10.21 -0.14
C VAL A 133 3.93 -9.52 0.79
N SER A 134 2.66 -9.88 0.64
CA SER A 134 1.58 -9.42 1.49
C SER A 134 0.77 -10.63 1.95
N PHE A 135 0.61 -10.76 3.27
CA PHE A 135 -0.17 -11.79 3.93
C PHE A 135 -1.41 -11.17 4.57
N LYS A 136 -2.54 -11.83 4.42
CA LYS A 136 -3.79 -11.45 5.09
C LYS A 136 -4.01 -12.35 6.29
N TYR A 137 -4.39 -11.73 7.38
CA TYR A 137 -4.83 -12.38 8.60
C TYR A 137 -6.28 -12.01 8.87
N GLU A 138 -7.05 -12.93 9.43
CA GLU A 138 -8.47 -12.73 9.69
C GLU A 138 -8.85 -13.23 11.09
N LYS A 139 -9.71 -12.46 11.77
CA LYS A 139 -10.37 -12.83 13.02
C LYS A 139 -11.81 -12.31 13.00
N ASN A 140 -12.80 -13.20 13.06
CA ASN A 140 -14.23 -12.85 13.07
C ASN A 140 -14.65 -11.87 11.95
N GLY A 141 -14.07 -12.03 10.74
CA GLY A 141 -14.34 -11.17 9.58
C GLY A 141 -13.56 -9.86 9.56
N ASP A 142 -12.85 -9.52 10.63
CA ASP A 142 -11.91 -8.41 10.65
C ASP A 142 -10.55 -8.83 10.08
N ARG A 143 -9.84 -7.91 9.41
CA ARG A 143 -8.66 -8.25 8.62
C ARG A 143 -7.49 -7.35 8.92
N VAL A 144 -6.31 -7.95 8.95
CA VAL A 144 -5.01 -7.27 9.00
C VAL A 144 -4.19 -7.72 7.79
N ILE A 145 -3.52 -6.78 7.16
CA ILE A 145 -2.59 -7.02 6.05
C ILE A 145 -1.18 -6.82 6.58
N PHE A 146 -0.35 -7.86 6.48
CA PHE A 146 1.07 -7.83 6.82
C PHE A 146 1.90 -7.83 5.55
N SER A 147 2.60 -6.75 5.27
CA SER A 147 3.44 -6.59 4.08
C SER A 147 4.93 -6.51 4.45
N GLN A 148 5.77 -7.06 3.58
CA GLN A 148 7.21 -7.08 3.72
C GLN A 148 7.85 -6.66 2.40
N ASP A 149 8.64 -5.58 2.44
CA ASP A 149 9.24 -4.95 1.27
C ASP A 149 10.75 -4.78 1.47
N LYS A 150 11.55 -5.40 0.60
CA LYS A 150 12.99 -5.14 0.53
C LYS A 150 13.27 -4.02 -0.46
N PHE A 151 12.92 -2.82 -0.06
CA PHE A 151 13.20 -1.62 -0.83
C PHE A 151 14.13 -0.70 -0.05
N ASN A 152 15.28 -0.38 -0.64
CA ASN A 152 16.28 0.52 -0.06
C ASN A 152 15.93 1.98 -0.32
N SER A 153 14.88 2.49 0.30
CA SER A 153 14.80 3.94 0.47
C SER A 153 15.28 4.27 1.88
N GLU A 154 16.21 5.17 2.00
CA GLU A 154 16.60 5.77 3.28
C GLU A 154 15.50 6.70 3.84
N GLN A 155 14.34 6.72 3.19
CA GLN A 155 13.25 7.58 3.60
C GLN A 155 12.58 7.03 4.84
N ASP A 156 12.41 7.94 5.77
CA ASP A 156 11.81 7.74 7.07
C ASP A 156 10.43 7.09 6.97
N THR A 157 10.17 6.24 7.92
CA THR A 157 8.83 5.76 8.22
C THR A 157 7.99 6.95 8.66
N GLU A 158 6.88 7.20 7.96
CA GLU A 158 5.93 8.23 8.34
C GLU A 158 5.19 7.81 9.60
N GLY A 159 4.84 8.78 10.43
CA GLY A 159 4.01 8.59 11.61
C GLY A 159 4.72 8.90 12.93
N GLU A 160 4.01 8.66 14.01
CA GLU A 160 4.51 8.83 15.37
C GLU A 160 5.10 7.52 15.91
N ILE A 161 6.18 7.58 16.67
CA ILE A 161 6.72 6.41 17.36
C ILE A 161 5.73 6.01 18.45
N ILE A 162 5.08 4.84 18.28
CA ILE A 162 4.14 4.30 19.25
C ILE A 162 4.80 3.30 20.21
N SER A 163 5.85 2.62 19.75
CA SER A 163 6.59 1.64 20.56
C SER A 163 8.04 1.49 20.09
N THR A 164 8.87 0.89 20.95
CA THR A 164 10.26 0.53 20.61
C THR A 164 10.60 -0.82 21.23
N VAL A 165 10.98 -1.79 20.38
CA VAL A 165 11.35 -3.15 20.79
C VAL A 165 12.75 -3.48 20.29
N SER A 166 13.63 -3.89 21.17
CA SER A 166 15.05 -4.26 20.84
C SER A 166 15.77 -3.21 19.99
N GLY A 167 15.47 -1.92 20.22
CA GLY A 167 16.04 -0.80 19.47
C GLY A 167 15.37 -0.51 18.13
N THR A 168 14.35 -1.27 17.76
CA THR A 168 13.52 -1.03 16.56
C THR A 168 12.33 -0.14 16.93
N HIS A 169 12.22 1.01 16.27
CA HIS A 169 11.06 1.89 16.43
C HIS A 169 9.90 1.40 15.58
N ILE A 170 8.71 1.38 16.17
CA ILE A 170 7.43 1.11 15.52
C ILE A 170 6.71 2.44 15.38
N TYR A 171 6.36 2.80 14.13
CA TYR A 171 5.69 4.04 13.80
C TYR A 171 4.22 3.77 13.48
N TYR A 172 3.33 4.56 14.06
CA TYR A 172 1.90 4.52 13.77
C TYR A 172 1.51 5.66 12.84
N PHE A 173 0.66 5.34 11.87
CA PHE A 173 0.10 6.29 10.91
C PHE A 173 -1.35 5.94 10.60
N SER A 174 -2.23 6.95 10.53
CA SER A 174 -3.61 6.76 10.10
C SER A 174 -4.06 7.88 9.17
N TYR A 175 -4.95 7.56 8.25
CA TYR A 175 -5.52 8.51 7.31
C TYR A 175 -6.88 8.04 6.79
N THR A 176 -7.69 8.99 6.33
CA THR A 176 -8.91 8.71 5.57
C THR A 176 -8.55 8.45 4.11
N ASN A 177 -8.97 7.31 3.57
CA ASN A 177 -8.86 7.01 2.14
C ASN A 177 -10.18 7.32 1.44
N LYS A 178 -10.15 8.20 0.42
CA LYS A 178 -11.31 8.61 -0.35
C LYS A 178 -11.14 8.24 -1.82
N ILE A 179 -11.89 7.24 -2.28
CA ILE A 179 -11.91 6.81 -3.67
C ILE A 179 -13.17 7.34 -4.33
N VAL A 180 -13.01 7.98 -5.49
CA VAL A 180 -14.10 8.71 -6.13
C VAL A 180 -14.27 8.35 -7.62
N PRO A 181 -15.45 8.66 -8.22
CA PRO A 181 -15.67 8.57 -9.66
C PRO A 181 -14.72 9.48 -10.45
N PRO A 182 -14.44 9.15 -11.73
CA PRO A 182 -13.52 9.93 -12.57
C PRO A 182 -13.95 11.38 -12.84
N ASP A 183 -15.21 11.70 -12.66
CA ASP A 183 -15.79 13.04 -12.85
C ASP A 183 -15.97 13.83 -11.55
N TYR A 184 -15.57 13.25 -10.41
CA TYR A 184 -15.60 13.93 -9.12
C TYR A 184 -14.63 15.12 -9.11
N LYS A 185 -15.08 16.23 -8.54
CA LYS A 185 -14.23 17.42 -8.31
C LYS A 185 -13.92 17.52 -6.83
N MET A 186 -12.64 17.53 -6.52
CA MET A 186 -12.17 17.77 -5.16
C MET A 186 -12.76 19.04 -4.60
N THR A 187 -13.29 18.95 -3.39
CA THR A 187 -13.71 20.12 -2.62
C THR A 187 -12.50 20.83 -2.00
N ASP A 188 -12.72 22.02 -1.47
CA ASP A 188 -11.61 22.74 -0.79
C ASP A 188 -11.26 22.06 0.55
N GLU A 189 -12.21 21.39 1.19
CA GLU A 189 -12.01 20.54 2.36
C GLU A 189 -11.15 19.32 2.01
N ASP A 190 -11.42 18.65 0.88
CA ASP A 190 -10.61 17.52 0.41
C ASP A 190 -9.15 17.93 0.20
N LYS A 191 -8.93 19.06 -0.48
CA LYS A 191 -7.58 19.58 -0.73
C LYS A 191 -6.83 19.89 0.54
N LYS A 192 -7.51 20.53 1.50
CA LYS A 192 -6.91 20.86 2.79
C LYS A 192 -6.55 19.63 3.60
N ALA A 193 -7.42 18.61 3.60
CA ALA A 193 -7.17 17.36 4.29
C ALA A 193 -6.01 16.56 3.64
N GLU A 194 -5.92 16.57 2.29
CA GLU A 194 -4.81 15.98 1.54
C GLU A 194 -3.48 16.71 1.82
N GLU A 195 -3.49 18.05 1.84
CA GLU A 195 -2.31 18.87 2.18
C GLU A 195 -1.81 18.62 3.61
N ASN A 196 -2.70 18.31 4.54
CA ASN A 196 -2.38 17.98 5.92
C ASN A 196 -1.93 16.52 6.12
N GLY A 197 -2.03 15.67 5.08
CA GLY A 197 -1.76 14.22 5.19
C GLY A 197 -2.87 13.42 5.89
N GLU A 198 -4.03 14.03 6.13
CA GLU A 198 -5.19 13.40 6.77
C GLU A 198 -6.03 12.60 5.76
N LEU A 199 -5.90 12.90 4.48
CA LEU A 199 -6.67 12.31 3.38
C LEU A 199 -5.74 11.79 2.28
N VAL A 200 -5.94 10.54 1.88
CA VAL A 200 -5.44 9.99 0.62
C VAL A 200 -6.57 9.95 -0.39
N PHE A 201 -6.38 10.62 -1.50
CA PHE A 201 -7.40 10.81 -2.52
C PHE A 201 -7.07 10.04 -3.80
N SER A 202 -8.02 9.26 -4.33
CA SER A 202 -7.82 8.50 -5.55
C SER A 202 -9.10 8.41 -6.41
N TYR A 203 -8.91 8.19 -7.71
CA TYR A 203 -9.99 7.96 -8.67
C TYR A 203 -10.05 6.47 -9.04
N GLY A 204 -11.26 5.91 -9.19
CA GLY A 204 -11.39 4.53 -9.67
C GLY A 204 -12.63 3.79 -9.24
N SER A 205 -13.48 4.39 -8.42
CA SER A 205 -14.77 3.82 -8.02
C SER A 205 -15.91 4.35 -8.88
N SER A 206 -17.08 3.70 -8.79
CA SER A 206 -18.32 4.18 -9.43
C SER A 206 -19.13 5.14 -8.55
N LYS A 207 -18.75 5.29 -7.29
CA LYS A 207 -19.35 6.17 -6.27
C LYS A 207 -18.25 6.65 -5.31
N VAL A 208 -18.54 7.66 -4.51
CA VAL A 208 -17.62 8.06 -3.44
C VAL A 208 -17.56 6.93 -2.39
N GLU A 209 -16.37 6.44 -2.14
CA GLU A 209 -16.05 5.43 -1.12
C GLU A 209 -15.05 6.03 -0.16
N ILE A 210 -15.35 5.97 1.13
CA ILE A 210 -14.51 6.50 2.21
C ILE A 210 -14.21 5.33 3.14
N SER A 211 -12.95 5.19 3.53
CA SER A 211 -12.49 4.20 4.50
C SER A 211 -11.38 4.77 5.37
N GLU A 212 -11.33 4.32 6.61
CA GLU A 212 -10.27 4.66 7.54
C GLU A 212 -9.15 3.64 7.41
N VAL A 213 -7.94 4.12 7.20
CA VAL A 213 -6.74 3.28 7.11
C VAL A 213 -5.86 3.59 8.31
N GLN A 214 -5.40 2.56 8.97
CA GLN A 214 -4.41 2.66 10.03
C GLN A 214 -3.31 1.62 9.83
N SER A 215 -2.09 1.97 10.17
CA SER A 215 -0.95 1.09 10.02
C SER A 215 0.12 1.33 11.06
N VAL A 216 0.88 0.28 11.33
CA VAL A 216 2.18 0.38 11.99
C VAL A 216 3.27 -0.09 11.04
N THR A 217 4.39 0.64 11.03
CA THR A 217 5.54 0.35 10.18
C THR A 217 6.81 0.30 10.98
N TRP A 218 7.74 -0.57 10.58
CA TRP A 218 9.09 -0.62 11.13
C TRP A 218 10.09 -1.12 10.09
N ARG A 219 11.36 -1.01 10.40
CA ARG A 219 12.44 -1.56 9.58
C ARG A 219 13.32 -2.48 10.41
N ASN A 220 13.68 -3.61 9.83
CA ASN A 220 14.67 -4.52 10.40
C ASN A 220 15.46 -5.16 9.27
N ASN A 221 16.79 -5.19 9.37
CA ASN A 221 17.70 -5.83 8.40
C ASN A 221 17.45 -5.43 6.94
N GLY A 222 17.15 -4.15 6.67
CA GLY A 222 16.91 -3.63 5.32
C GLY A 222 15.54 -3.99 4.71
N ILE A 223 14.66 -4.60 5.50
CA ILE A 223 13.29 -4.91 5.11
C ILE A 223 12.36 -3.93 5.84
N LYS A 224 11.44 -3.33 5.11
CA LYS A 224 10.32 -2.56 5.65
C LYS A 224 9.14 -3.50 5.87
N TYR A 225 8.59 -3.44 7.05
CA TYR A 225 7.40 -4.18 7.47
C TYR A 225 6.25 -3.21 7.69
N ASN A 226 5.05 -3.66 7.38
CA ASN A 226 3.83 -2.89 7.58
C ASN A 226 2.70 -3.83 8.00
N LEU A 227 2.03 -3.52 9.10
CA LEU A 227 0.73 -4.08 9.47
C LEU A 227 -0.32 -3.00 9.24
N MET A 228 -1.34 -3.30 8.44
CA MET A 228 -2.36 -2.33 8.04
C MET A 228 -3.75 -2.90 8.21
N GLN A 229 -4.67 -2.06 8.64
CA GLN A 229 -6.12 -2.29 8.60
C GLN A 229 -6.83 -1.23 7.78
N ILE A 230 -7.92 -1.65 7.12
CA ILE A 230 -8.88 -0.76 6.46
C ILE A 230 -10.23 -1.01 7.11
N ASP A 231 -10.84 0.02 7.70
CA ASP A 231 -12.08 -0.06 8.48
C ASP A 231 -12.04 -1.15 9.57
N GLY A 232 -10.85 -1.39 10.11
CA GLY A 232 -10.60 -2.44 11.10
C GLY A 232 -10.95 -2.03 12.52
N LYS A 233 -10.90 -2.99 13.44
CA LYS A 233 -11.36 -2.82 14.83
C LYS A 233 -10.22 -2.70 15.85
N LEU A 234 -8.99 -3.00 15.45
CA LEU A 234 -7.86 -2.90 16.35
C LEU A 234 -7.55 -1.44 16.67
N SER A 235 -7.17 -1.19 17.90
CA SER A 235 -6.54 0.07 18.29
C SER A 235 -5.10 0.15 17.77
N ALA A 236 -4.53 1.35 17.84
CA ALA A 236 -3.12 1.56 17.52
C ALA A 236 -2.19 0.68 18.39
N ASP A 237 -2.49 0.56 19.68
CA ASP A 237 -1.72 -0.26 20.62
C ASP A 237 -1.82 -1.76 20.30
N GLU A 238 -2.99 -2.25 19.87
CA GLU A 238 -3.16 -3.64 19.46
C GLU A 238 -2.40 -3.97 18.18
N LEU A 239 -2.37 -3.04 17.21
CA LEU A 239 -1.53 -3.17 16.00
C LEU A 239 -0.03 -3.13 16.35
N ALA A 240 0.37 -2.24 17.28
CA ALA A 240 1.75 -2.19 17.76
C ALA A 240 2.15 -3.50 18.47
N GLY A 241 1.27 -4.07 19.29
CA GLY A 241 1.49 -5.36 19.95
C GLY A 241 1.73 -6.51 18.95
N MET A 242 0.99 -6.54 17.84
CA MET A 242 1.27 -7.51 16.76
C MET A 242 2.64 -7.30 16.11
N ALA A 243 3.07 -6.05 15.94
CA ALA A 243 4.40 -5.75 15.42
C ALA A 243 5.51 -6.15 16.43
N GLU A 244 5.29 -5.94 17.71
CA GLU A 244 6.19 -6.36 18.80
C GLU A 244 6.35 -7.88 18.83
N GLU A 245 5.25 -8.63 18.64
CA GLU A 245 5.28 -10.09 18.53
C GLU A 245 6.16 -10.53 17.33
N ILE A 246 6.04 -9.88 16.18
CA ILE A 246 6.86 -10.17 15.00
C ILE A 246 8.35 -9.88 15.25
N ILE A 247 8.67 -8.76 15.91
CA ILE A 247 10.06 -8.34 16.16
C ILE A 247 10.75 -9.24 17.17
N SER A 248 9.97 -9.82 18.11
CA SER A 248 10.48 -10.63 19.20
C SER A 248 10.67 -12.11 18.84
N ASN A 249 10.08 -12.58 17.74
CA ASN A 249 10.23 -13.93 17.20
C ASN A 249 11.43 -14.04 16.27
#